data_261d77240e8ec7e7d378d4fd8e64166f
#
_entry.id   261d77240e8ec7e7d378d4fd8e64166f
#
_cell.length_a   1.000
_cell.length_b   1.000
_cell.length_c   1.000
_cell.angle_alpha   90.00
_cell.angle_beta   90.00
_cell.angle_gamma   90.00
#
_symmetry.space_group_name_H-M   'P 1'
#
loop_
_entity.id
_entity.type
_entity.pdbx_description
1 polymer ?
#
loop_
_entity_poly.entity_id
_entity_poly.type
_entity_poly.pdbx_seq_one_letter_code
_entity_poly.pdbx_strand_id
1 'polypeptide(L)' 'MSIQIRITVSEEINDLLERVSKKLGKKKSMLARELMEQKMYDLDLIQKELNDMLK' A
#
# COMPACT_ATOMS: atom_id res chain seq x y z
N MET A 1 7.20 -7.17 -14.28
CA MET A 1 6.80 -5.86 -14.82
C MET A 1 6.08 -5.06 -13.75
N SER A 2 6.41 -3.77 -13.62
CA SER A 2 5.78 -2.90 -12.64
C SER A 2 4.60 -2.16 -13.25
N ILE A 3 3.52 -2.06 -12.52
CA ILE A 3 2.33 -1.35 -12.95
C ILE A 3 2.07 -0.23 -11.95
N GLN A 4 1.83 0.97 -12.45
CA GLN A 4 1.47 2.10 -11.60
C GLN A 4 -0.02 2.13 -11.34
N ILE A 5 -0.39 2.38 -10.10
CA ILE A 5 -1.78 2.55 -9.70
C ILE A 5 -1.91 3.93 -9.09
N ARG A 6 -2.87 4.72 -9.58
CA ARG A 6 -3.14 6.05 -9.03
C ARG A 6 -4.27 5.95 -8.02
N ILE A 7 -4.02 6.49 -6.83
CA ILE A 7 -5.00 6.49 -5.75
C ILE A 7 -5.17 7.92 -5.26
N THR A 8 -6.43 8.34 -5.15
CA THR A 8 -6.75 9.65 -4.59
C THR A 8 -7.02 9.49 -3.09
N VAL A 9 -6.34 10.27 -2.28
CA VAL A 9 -6.52 10.28 -0.83
C VAL A 9 -6.86 11.68 -0.37
N SER A 10 -7.43 11.81 0.84
CA SER A 10 -7.71 13.11 1.43
C SER A 10 -6.41 13.83 1.79
N GLU A 11 -6.49 15.15 1.95
CA GLU A 11 -5.33 15.94 2.38
C GLU A 11 -4.79 15.44 3.72
N GLU A 12 -5.70 15.11 4.63
CA GLU A 12 -5.32 14.61 5.95
C GLU A 12 -4.49 13.33 5.86
N ILE A 13 -4.92 12.38 5.05
CA ILE A 13 -4.18 11.13 4.84
C ILE A 13 -2.85 11.41 4.16
N ASN A 14 -2.83 12.29 3.17
CA ASN A 14 -1.59 12.66 2.49
C ASN A 14 -0.58 13.27 3.47
N ASP A 15 -1.04 14.20 4.32
CA ASP A 15 -0.17 14.84 5.30
C ASP A 15 0.37 13.83 6.32
N LEU A 16 -0.47 12.91 6.74
CA LEU A 16 -0.07 11.86 7.68
C LEU A 16 1.00 10.95 7.07
N LEU A 17 0.79 10.51 5.83
CA LEU A 17 1.77 9.71 5.11
C LEU A 17 3.11 10.43 4.98
N GLU A 18 3.04 11.74 4.68
CA GLU A 18 4.25 12.54 4.53
C GLU A 18 5.04 12.64 5.83
N ARG A 19 4.36 12.88 6.93
CA ARG A 19 5.00 12.97 8.25
C ARG A 19 5.65 11.65 8.65
N VAL A 20 4.93 10.56 8.48
CA VAL A 20 5.45 9.25 8.88
C VAL A 20 6.59 8.82 7.96
N SER A 21 6.47 9.08 6.66
CA SER A 21 7.54 8.73 5.72
C SER A 21 8.84 9.46 6.04
N LYS A 22 8.76 10.72 6.44
CA LYS A 22 9.95 11.49 6.85
C LYS A 22 10.58 10.90 8.11
N LYS A 23 9.77 10.51 9.08
CA LYS A 23 10.26 9.90 10.31
C LYS A 23 10.95 8.56 10.06
N LEU A 24 10.47 7.81 9.07
CA LEU A 24 11.01 6.50 8.73
C LEU A 24 12.15 6.57 7.70
N GLY A 25 12.40 7.76 7.14
CA GLY A 25 13.41 7.91 6.10
C GLY A 25 13.05 7.24 4.79
N LYS A 26 11.75 7.15 4.49
CA LYS A 26 11.22 6.51 3.27
C LYS A 26 10.51 7.52 2.40
N LYS A 27 10.35 7.20 1.12
CA LYS A 27 9.51 7.99 0.24
C LYS A 27 8.04 7.73 0.56
N LYS A 28 7.20 8.75 0.43
CA LYS A 28 5.77 8.64 0.70
C LYS A 28 5.12 7.54 -0.14
N SER A 29 5.45 7.47 -1.42
CA SER A 29 4.89 6.45 -2.31
C SER A 29 5.29 5.02 -1.89
N MET A 30 6.52 4.85 -1.42
CA MET A 30 6.97 3.55 -0.94
C MET A 30 6.26 3.13 0.34
N LEU A 31 6.06 4.08 1.24
CA LEU A 31 5.33 3.81 2.48
C LEU A 31 3.89 3.42 2.18
N ALA A 32 3.23 4.17 1.30
CA ALA A 32 1.85 3.88 0.91
C ALA A 32 1.72 2.48 0.29
N ARG A 33 2.66 2.13 -0.58
CA ARG A 33 2.70 0.82 -1.20
C ARG A 33 2.87 -0.30 -0.17
N GLU A 34 3.80 -0.13 0.77
CA GLU A 34 4.05 -1.12 1.81
C GLU A 34 2.81 -1.35 2.67
N LEU A 35 2.13 -0.27 3.06
CA LEU A 35 0.93 -0.36 3.86
C LEU A 35 -0.20 -1.07 3.11
N MET A 36 -0.35 -0.76 1.82
CA MET A 36 -1.34 -1.43 0.99
C MET A 36 -1.05 -2.92 0.87
N GLU A 37 0.19 -3.29 0.58
CA GLU A 37 0.58 -4.68 0.44
C GLU A 37 0.37 -5.45 1.75
N GLN A 38 0.73 -4.83 2.86
CA GLN A 38 0.55 -5.43 4.19
C GLN A 38 -0.92 -5.71 4.46
N LYS A 39 -1.79 -4.75 4.14
CA LYS A 39 -3.23 -4.92 4.33
C LYS A 39 -3.81 -5.99 3.41
N MET A 40 -3.29 -6.09 2.20
CA MET A 40 -3.73 -7.14 1.26
C MET A 40 -3.46 -8.53 1.82
N TYR A 41 -2.30 -8.74 2.43
CA TYR A 41 -1.98 -10.04 3.04
C TYR A 41 -2.86 -10.35 4.25
N ASP A 42 -3.42 -9.33 4.89
CA ASP A 42 -4.28 -9.51 6.05
C ASP A 42 -5.72 -9.87 5.71
N LEU A 43 -6.13 -9.70 4.44
CA LEU A 43 -7.51 -9.95 4.03
C LEU A 43 -7.66 -11.38 3.51
N ASP A 44 -8.58 -12.13 4.11
CA ASP A 44 -8.86 -13.51 3.71
C ASP A 44 -9.26 -13.64 2.24
N LEU A 45 -10.07 -12.71 1.76
CA LEU A 45 -10.52 -12.72 0.36
C LEU A 45 -9.34 -12.58 -0.59
N ILE A 46 -8.39 -11.70 -0.25
CA ILE A 46 -7.18 -11.51 -1.06
C ILE A 46 -6.34 -12.80 -1.05
N GLN A 47 -6.22 -13.45 0.09
CA GLN A 47 -5.48 -14.72 0.20
C GLN A 47 -6.11 -15.80 -0.69
N LYS A 48 -7.41 -15.88 -0.71
CA LYS A 48 -8.11 -16.84 -1.56
C LYS A 48 -7.86 -16.59 -3.04
N GLU A 49 -7.95 -15.33 -3.44
CA GLU A 49 -7.70 -14.96 -4.84
C GLU A 49 -6.25 -15.22 -5.23
N LEU A 50 -5.32 -14.92 -4.34
CA LEU A 50 -3.90 -15.19 -4.59
C LEU A 50 -3.66 -16.68 -4.80
N ASN A 51 -4.25 -17.52 -3.96
CA ASN A 51 -4.11 -18.97 -4.09
C ASN A 51 -4.66 -19.46 -5.44
N ASP A 52 -5.78 -18.91 -5.89
CA ASP A 52 -6.36 -19.23 -7.19
C ASP A 52 -5.43 -18.84 -8.34
N MET A 53 -4.76 -17.71 -8.23
CA MET A 53 -3.82 -17.26 -9.25
C MET A 53 -2.57 -18.12 -9.34
N LEU A 54 -2.19 -18.76 -8.25
CA LEU A 54 -0.99 -19.57 -8.17
C LEU A 54 -1.20 -21.03 -8.59
N LYS A 55 -2.42 -21.42 -8.87
CA LYS A 55 -2.72 -22.78 -9.34
C LYS A 55 -2.40 -22.99 -10.80
#